data_4b0e83c6393a970ab089617cf478e4ce
#
_entry.id   4b0e83c6393a970ab089617cf478e4ce
#
_cell.length_a   1.000
_cell.length_b   1.000
_cell.length_c   1.000
_cell.angle_alpha   90.00
_cell.angle_beta   90.00
_cell.angle_gamma   90.00
#
_symmetry.space_group_name_H-M   'P 1'
#
loop_
_entity.id
_entity.type
_entity.pdbx_description
1 polymer ?
#
loop_
_entity_poly.entity_id
_entity_poly.type
_entity_poly.pdbx_seq_one_letter_code
_entity_poly.pdbx_strand_id
1 'polypeptide(L)'
;MISRENGEKGRGFGMEIGQVIRRYRKKKNMTQEEMADRLGVSGPAVNKWERGNSYPDITLLAPIARLLGITPDVLLSFREEMTKEEINSLVAQIDAMLQDGSYEEAFLWARGKVEQYPDCEELMLDMAVILHAHGMMRDIFDKDHDRCILKWYQRALDSADESIRTRAADGLFGFYRVREEYEKAEECLAFFSKQNPERKRKMAEIYSLTGRRAEAYKAYEELLYSSYQMANGYFSGLYKLAVEDGDRQKAHMVVDKMKGLAGVFDMGAYHEASAGLDLAVMEKDSGMVVAALENMFGRVDEIESWRRSSLYEHMTFREVGEKFWEQLKQKVIEEFGDQEKYDFLNGDDRWRKLAGKP
;
A
#
# COMPACT_ATOMS: atom_id res chain seq x y z
N MET A 1 -13.40 -42.15 -37.39
CA MET A 1 -13.61 -42.12 -35.92
C MET A 1 -13.16 -40.74 -35.46
N ILE A 2 -14.12 -39.85 -35.29
CA ILE A 2 -13.84 -38.46 -34.86
C ILE A 2 -14.23 -38.41 -33.37
N SER A 3 -13.20 -38.32 -32.53
CA SER A 3 -13.39 -38.15 -31.09
C SER A 3 -14.00 -36.78 -30.82
N ARG A 4 -15.15 -36.79 -30.15
CA ARG A 4 -15.80 -35.59 -29.63
C ARG A 4 -15.04 -35.15 -28.37
N GLU A 5 -14.23 -34.10 -28.48
CA GLU A 5 -13.74 -33.37 -27.33
C GLU A 5 -14.89 -32.66 -26.64
N ASN A 6 -15.08 -33.00 -25.38
CA ASN A 6 -16.02 -32.35 -24.48
C ASN A 6 -15.52 -30.93 -24.21
N GLY A 7 -16.20 -29.93 -24.75
CA GLY A 7 -16.01 -28.54 -24.34
C GLY A 7 -16.37 -28.38 -22.86
N GLU A 8 -15.39 -28.11 -22.05
CA GLU A 8 -15.60 -27.59 -20.69
C GLU A 8 -16.24 -26.19 -20.82
N LYS A 9 -17.57 -26.16 -20.65
CA LYS A 9 -18.29 -24.90 -20.44
C LYS A 9 -17.74 -24.26 -19.17
N GLY A 10 -17.19 -23.06 -19.31
CA GLY A 10 -16.71 -22.24 -18.20
C GLY A 10 -17.73 -22.18 -17.07
N ARG A 11 -17.39 -22.78 -15.95
CA ARG A 11 -18.19 -22.71 -14.72
C ARG A 11 -18.06 -21.31 -14.15
N GLY A 12 -19.07 -20.48 -14.33
CA GLY A 12 -19.19 -19.23 -13.60
C GLY A 12 -19.17 -19.49 -12.08
N PHE A 13 -18.58 -18.60 -11.33
CA PHE A 13 -18.39 -18.68 -9.87
C PHE A 13 -19.68 -18.63 -9.04
N GLY A 14 -20.85 -18.53 -9.65
CA GLY A 14 -22.15 -18.62 -9.00
C GLY A 14 -22.65 -20.07 -8.89
N MET A 15 -23.38 -20.39 -7.82
CA MET A 15 -24.07 -21.65 -7.71
C MET A 15 -25.14 -21.74 -8.82
N GLU A 16 -25.04 -22.74 -9.74
CA GLU A 16 -26.02 -22.88 -10.82
C GLU A 16 -27.42 -22.98 -10.24
N ILE A 17 -28.42 -22.37 -10.93
CA ILE A 17 -29.80 -22.30 -10.50
C ILE A 17 -30.37 -23.65 -10.03
N GLY A 18 -29.94 -24.73 -10.67
CA GLY A 18 -30.35 -26.11 -10.29
C GLY A 18 -29.83 -26.51 -8.92
N GLN A 19 -28.61 -26.08 -8.55
CA GLN A 19 -28.04 -26.35 -7.22
C GLN A 19 -28.74 -25.52 -6.15
N VAL A 20 -29.14 -24.28 -6.46
CA VAL A 20 -29.93 -23.44 -5.56
C VAL A 20 -31.31 -24.07 -5.31
N ILE A 21 -31.99 -24.49 -6.38
CA ILE A 21 -33.29 -25.19 -6.28
C ILE A 21 -33.15 -26.40 -5.36
N ARG A 22 -32.17 -27.26 -5.63
CA ARG A 22 -31.93 -28.50 -4.85
C ARG A 22 -31.63 -28.19 -3.38
N ARG A 23 -30.80 -27.20 -3.09
CA ARG A 23 -30.44 -26.80 -1.73
C ARG A 23 -31.64 -26.33 -0.93
N TYR A 24 -32.42 -25.40 -1.49
CA TYR A 24 -33.55 -24.80 -0.77
C TYR A 24 -34.74 -25.75 -0.70
N ARG A 25 -34.99 -26.61 -1.72
CA ARG A 25 -35.97 -27.66 -1.66
C ARG A 25 -35.69 -28.64 -0.51
N LYS A 26 -34.41 -29.13 -0.41
CA LYS A 26 -34.00 -29.99 0.70
C LYS A 26 -34.13 -29.30 2.05
N LYS A 27 -33.80 -28.01 2.15
CA LYS A 27 -33.95 -27.23 3.40
C LYS A 27 -35.43 -27.17 3.86
N LYS A 28 -36.36 -27.27 2.92
CA LYS A 28 -37.81 -27.34 3.20
C LYS A 28 -38.33 -28.76 3.34
N ASN A 29 -37.44 -29.77 3.37
CA ASN A 29 -37.81 -31.20 3.43
C ASN A 29 -38.80 -31.63 2.35
N MET A 30 -38.72 -31.06 1.15
CA MET A 30 -39.66 -31.30 0.04
C MET A 30 -39.03 -32.30 -0.94
N THR A 31 -39.80 -33.25 -1.46
CA THR A 31 -39.38 -34.14 -2.54
C THR A 31 -39.42 -33.42 -3.89
N GLN A 32 -38.81 -33.99 -4.95
CA GLN A 32 -38.88 -33.42 -6.31
C GLN A 32 -40.34 -33.49 -6.85
N GLU A 33 -41.05 -34.54 -6.53
CA GLU A 33 -42.45 -34.73 -6.88
C GLU A 33 -43.35 -33.70 -6.22
N GLU A 34 -43.23 -33.47 -4.91
CA GLU A 34 -43.99 -32.45 -4.19
C GLU A 34 -43.72 -31.05 -4.70
N MET A 35 -42.48 -30.75 -5.08
CA MET A 35 -42.15 -29.49 -5.72
C MET A 35 -42.77 -29.36 -7.10
N ALA A 36 -42.73 -30.41 -7.89
CA ALA A 36 -43.32 -30.47 -9.22
C ALA A 36 -44.83 -30.25 -9.20
N ASP A 37 -45.53 -30.94 -8.31
CA ASP A 37 -46.98 -30.81 -8.12
C ASP A 37 -47.38 -29.37 -7.77
N ARG A 38 -46.65 -28.71 -6.87
CA ARG A 38 -46.91 -27.32 -6.47
C ARG A 38 -46.63 -26.29 -7.56
N LEU A 39 -45.78 -26.62 -8.51
CA LEU A 39 -45.40 -25.75 -9.64
C LEU A 39 -46.16 -26.08 -10.92
N GLY A 40 -46.98 -27.15 -10.92
CA GLY A 40 -47.72 -27.61 -12.11
C GLY A 40 -46.81 -28.18 -13.21
N VAL A 41 -45.68 -28.80 -12.83
CA VAL A 41 -44.71 -29.41 -13.75
C VAL A 41 -44.51 -30.91 -13.42
N SER A 42 -43.71 -31.61 -14.20
CA SER A 42 -43.41 -33.03 -13.92
C SER A 42 -42.21 -33.19 -13.01
N GLY A 43 -42.16 -34.24 -12.17
CA GLY A 43 -40.99 -34.57 -11.33
C GLY A 43 -39.69 -34.69 -12.13
N PRO A 44 -39.66 -35.35 -13.31
CA PRO A 44 -38.52 -35.35 -14.21
C PRO A 44 -38.02 -33.97 -14.65
N ALA A 45 -38.91 -32.96 -14.76
CA ALA A 45 -38.50 -31.59 -15.08
C ALA A 45 -37.66 -30.98 -13.95
N VAL A 46 -38.11 -31.11 -12.70
CA VAL A 46 -37.41 -30.66 -11.50
C VAL A 46 -36.03 -31.36 -11.39
N ASN A 47 -36.01 -32.66 -11.65
CA ASN A 47 -34.75 -33.43 -11.66
C ASN A 47 -33.73 -32.91 -12.70
N LYS A 48 -34.21 -32.59 -13.94
CA LYS A 48 -33.36 -32.01 -15.00
C LYS A 48 -32.82 -30.67 -14.60
N TRP A 49 -33.62 -29.81 -13.95
CA TRP A 49 -33.17 -28.51 -13.45
C TRP A 49 -32.09 -28.67 -12.39
N GLU A 50 -32.30 -29.55 -11.39
CA GLU A 50 -31.33 -29.78 -10.31
C GLU A 50 -30.01 -30.40 -10.75
N ARG A 51 -30.01 -31.08 -11.90
CA ARG A 51 -28.82 -31.64 -12.54
C ARG A 51 -28.15 -30.69 -13.55
N GLY A 52 -28.74 -29.54 -13.81
CA GLY A 52 -28.22 -28.60 -14.81
C GLY A 52 -28.46 -29.04 -16.27
N ASN A 53 -29.29 -30.05 -16.51
CA ASN A 53 -29.57 -30.56 -17.85
C ASN A 53 -30.58 -29.71 -18.63
N SER A 54 -31.33 -28.86 -17.92
CA SER A 54 -32.25 -27.85 -18.48
C SER A 54 -32.49 -26.76 -17.42
N TYR A 55 -33.02 -25.64 -17.86
CA TYR A 55 -33.45 -24.54 -16.99
C TYR A 55 -34.96 -24.49 -16.86
N PRO A 56 -35.49 -23.97 -15.72
CA PRO A 56 -36.90 -23.61 -15.64
C PRO A 56 -37.29 -22.55 -16.67
N ASP A 57 -38.52 -22.59 -17.15
CA ASP A 57 -39.09 -21.49 -17.92
C ASP A 57 -39.08 -20.19 -17.10
N ILE A 58 -38.85 -19.05 -17.75
CA ILE A 58 -38.76 -17.73 -17.09
C ILE A 58 -40.02 -17.42 -16.27
N THR A 59 -41.20 -17.91 -16.70
CA THR A 59 -42.47 -17.73 -16.02
C THR A 59 -42.55 -18.50 -14.69
N LEU A 60 -41.71 -19.51 -14.51
CA LEU A 60 -41.63 -20.31 -13.29
C LEU A 60 -40.65 -19.77 -12.26
N LEU A 61 -39.78 -18.83 -12.62
CA LEU A 61 -38.76 -18.32 -11.68
C LEU A 61 -39.36 -17.68 -10.44
N ALA A 62 -40.38 -16.83 -10.61
CA ALA A 62 -41.08 -16.20 -9.47
C ALA A 62 -41.86 -17.21 -8.63
N PRO A 63 -42.64 -18.17 -9.20
CA PRO A 63 -43.25 -19.29 -8.47
C PRO A 63 -42.27 -20.14 -7.69
N ILE A 64 -41.11 -20.52 -8.30
CA ILE A 64 -40.04 -21.28 -7.65
C ILE A 64 -39.49 -20.51 -6.46
N ALA A 65 -39.10 -19.24 -6.65
CA ALA A 65 -38.55 -18.41 -5.59
C ALA A 65 -39.53 -18.29 -4.41
N ARG A 66 -40.82 -18.05 -4.69
CA ARG A 66 -41.85 -17.95 -3.67
C ARG A 66 -42.08 -19.29 -2.94
N LEU A 67 -42.12 -20.42 -3.66
CA LEU A 67 -42.24 -21.75 -3.08
C LEU A 67 -41.07 -22.09 -2.16
N LEU A 68 -39.86 -21.74 -2.57
CA LEU A 68 -38.64 -21.97 -1.80
C LEU A 68 -38.45 -20.95 -0.67
N GLY A 69 -39.18 -19.82 -0.68
CA GLY A 69 -39.07 -18.74 0.32
C GLY A 69 -37.75 -17.95 0.18
N ILE A 70 -37.35 -17.69 -1.05
CA ILE A 70 -36.17 -16.91 -1.41
C ILE A 70 -36.57 -15.84 -2.42
N THR A 71 -35.66 -14.87 -2.67
CA THR A 71 -35.85 -13.90 -3.74
C THR A 71 -35.42 -14.47 -5.10
N PRO A 72 -35.91 -13.93 -6.23
CA PRO A 72 -35.42 -14.32 -7.56
C PRO A 72 -33.90 -14.15 -7.71
N ASP A 73 -33.33 -13.13 -7.11
CA ASP A 73 -31.87 -12.90 -7.15
C ASP A 73 -31.08 -14.06 -6.49
N VAL A 74 -31.54 -14.51 -5.33
CA VAL A 74 -30.99 -15.71 -4.66
C VAL A 74 -31.16 -16.95 -5.52
N LEU A 75 -32.35 -17.11 -6.18
CA LEU A 75 -32.61 -18.24 -7.06
C LEU A 75 -31.68 -18.26 -8.27
N LEU A 76 -31.45 -17.10 -8.87
CA LEU A 76 -30.57 -16.92 -10.03
C LEU A 76 -29.09 -16.83 -9.65
N SER A 77 -28.77 -16.86 -8.35
CA SER A 77 -27.44 -16.57 -7.83
C SER A 77 -26.92 -15.21 -8.32
N PHE A 78 -27.86 -14.29 -8.58
CA PHE A 78 -27.49 -12.94 -9.00
C PHE A 78 -26.89 -12.19 -7.82
N ARG A 79 -25.73 -11.63 -8.03
CA ARG A 79 -25.09 -10.66 -7.16
C ARG A 79 -24.76 -9.45 -8.00
N GLU A 80 -25.08 -8.30 -7.47
CA GLU A 80 -24.77 -7.02 -8.10
C GLU A 80 -23.26 -6.78 -8.12
N GLU A 81 -22.57 -7.25 -7.08
CA GLU A 81 -21.13 -7.08 -6.91
C GLU A 81 -20.41 -8.43 -6.78
N MET A 82 -19.18 -8.46 -7.28
CA MET A 82 -18.26 -9.59 -7.07
C MET A 82 -17.62 -9.50 -5.68
N THR A 83 -17.37 -10.65 -5.07
CA THR A 83 -16.52 -10.70 -3.86
C THR A 83 -15.05 -10.51 -4.20
N LYS A 84 -14.26 -10.08 -3.20
CA LYS A 84 -12.81 -9.95 -3.38
C LYS A 84 -12.13 -11.27 -3.75
N GLU A 85 -12.62 -12.39 -3.21
CA GLU A 85 -12.13 -13.73 -3.54
C GLU A 85 -12.39 -14.10 -5.00
N GLU A 86 -13.56 -13.73 -5.53
CA GLU A 86 -13.90 -13.92 -6.94
C GLU A 86 -12.99 -13.08 -7.85
N ILE A 87 -12.78 -11.80 -7.53
CA ILE A 87 -11.87 -10.92 -8.26
C ILE A 87 -10.44 -11.46 -8.22
N ASN A 88 -9.92 -11.81 -7.03
CA ASN A 88 -8.58 -12.37 -6.87
C ASN A 88 -8.40 -13.67 -7.68
N SER A 89 -9.43 -14.51 -7.77
CA SER A 89 -9.38 -15.72 -8.60
C SER A 89 -9.27 -15.39 -10.10
N LEU A 90 -9.97 -14.37 -10.58
CA LEU A 90 -9.87 -13.93 -11.97
C LEU A 90 -8.49 -13.29 -12.24
N VAL A 91 -7.97 -12.52 -11.29
CA VAL A 91 -6.62 -11.95 -11.37
C VAL A 91 -5.55 -13.05 -11.44
N ALA A 92 -5.67 -14.09 -10.63
CA ALA A 92 -4.74 -15.24 -10.69
C ALA A 92 -4.83 -15.99 -12.02
N GLN A 93 -6.04 -16.10 -12.61
CA GLN A 93 -6.22 -16.74 -13.91
C GLN A 93 -5.56 -15.95 -15.04
N ILE A 94 -5.76 -14.62 -15.10
CA ILE A 94 -5.11 -13.80 -16.12
C ILE A 94 -3.59 -13.78 -15.96
N ASP A 95 -3.09 -13.74 -14.73
CA ASP A 95 -1.65 -13.80 -14.47
C ASP A 95 -1.04 -15.08 -15.01
N ALA A 96 -1.66 -16.25 -14.75
CA ALA A 96 -1.23 -17.52 -15.30
C ALA A 96 -1.27 -17.53 -16.84
N MET A 97 -2.33 -16.99 -17.46
CA MET A 97 -2.42 -16.86 -18.93
C MET A 97 -1.29 -15.99 -19.50
N LEU A 98 -0.95 -14.92 -18.79
CA LEU A 98 0.12 -14.01 -19.20
C LEU A 98 1.52 -14.59 -18.96
N GLN A 99 1.72 -15.50 -18.03
CA GLN A 99 3.01 -16.18 -17.81
C GLN A 99 3.35 -17.15 -18.92
N ASP A 100 2.41 -18.00 -19.31
CA ASP A 100 2.64 -19.15 -20.21
C ASP A 100 2.07 -18.98 -21.62
N GLY A 101 1.26 -17.92 -21.88
CA GLY A 101 0.46 -17.82 -23.08
C GLY A 101 0.61 -16.51 -23.86
N SER A 102 -0.31 -16.35 -24.80
CA SER A 102 -0.42 -15.17 -25.66
C SER A 102 -1.02 -13.99 -24.89
N TYR A 103 -0.36 -12.83 -24.99
CA TYR A 103 -0.90 -11.58 -24.45
C TYR A 103 -2.28 -11.25 -25.05
N GLU A 104 -2.46 -11.48 -26.34
CA GLU A 104 -3.70 -11.25 -27.06
C GLU A 104 -4.86 -12.09 -26.49
N GLU A 105 -4.62 -13.37 -26.23
CA GLU A 105 -5.64 -14.26 -25.65
C GLU A 105 -6.01 -13.82 -24.23
N ALA A 106 -5.02 -13.45 -23.42
CA ALA A 106 -5.25 -12.92 -22.08
C ALA A 106 -6.04 -11.60 -22.10
N PHE A 107 -5.69 -10.69 -23.04
CA PHE A 107 -6.40 -9.43 -23.21
C PHE A 107 -7.87 -9.64 -23.61
N LEU A 108 -8.13 -10.50 -24.59
CA LEU A 108 -9.50 -10.80 -25.03
C LEU A 108 -10.32 -11.45 -23.92
N TRP A 109 -9.70 -12.34 -23.15
CA TRP A 109 -10.34 -12.96 -21.98
C TRP A 109 -10.67 -11.91 -20.92
N ALA A 110 -9.72 -11.05 -20.53
CA ALA A 110 -9.94 -9.99 -19.56
C ALA A 110 -11.05 -9.03 -19.99
N ARG A 111 -11.05 -8.63 -21.28
CA ARG A 111 -12.11 -7.78 -21.84
C ARG A 111 -13.47 -8.43 -21.71
N GLY A 112 -13.59 -9.73 -22.04
CA GLY A 112 -14.84 -10.46 -21.86
C GLY A 112 -15.31 -10.52 -20.41
N LYS A 113 -14.36 -10.59 -19.42
CA LYS A 113 -14.71 -10.57 -18.02
C LYS A 113 -15.20 -9.18 -17.56
N VAL A 114 -14.55 -8.11 -17.98
CA VAL A 114 -14.99 -6.74 -17.69
C VAL A 114 -16.34 -6.44 -18.34
N GLU A 115 -16.59 -6.90 -19.56
CA GLU A 115 -17.89 -6.76 -20.23
C GLU A 115 -19.01 -7.56 -19.52
N GLN A 116 -18.67 -8.67 -18.87
CA GLN A 116 -19.60 -9.46 -18.05
C GLN A 116 -19.99 -8.77 -16.73
N TYR A 117 -19.08 -7.95 -16.17
CA TYR A 117 -19.24 -7.23 -14.91
C TYR A 117 -18.93 -5.74 -15.07
N PRO A 118 -19.75 -5.00 -15.85
CA PRO A 118 -19.42 -3.64 -16.30
C PRO A 118 -19.38 -2.59 -15.20
N ASP A 119 -19.96 -2.86 -14.04
CA ASP A 119 -20.01 -1.96 -12.89
C ASP A 119 -19.01 -2.35 -11.79
N CYS A 120 -18.21 -3.43 -11.97
CA CYS A 120 -17.18 -3.83 -11.04
C CYS A 120 -15.88 -3.06 -11.29
N GLU A 121 -15.74 -1.89 -10.65
CA GLU A 121 -14.61 -0.99 -10.83
C GLU A 121 -13.28 -1.62 -10.36
N GLU A 122 -13.29 -2.43 -9.29
CA GLU A 122 -12.11 -3.12 -8.80
C GLU A 122 -11.59 -4.16 -9.82
N LEU A 123 -12.49 -4.94 -10.44
CA LEU A 123 -12.12 -5.87 -11.52
C LEU A 123 -11.52 -5.14 -12.71
N MET A 124 -12.16 -4.05 -13.18
CA MET A 124 -11.64 -3.24 -14.28
C MET A 124 -10.23 -2.73 -13.98
N LEU A 125 -10.03 -2.20 -12.78
CA LEU A 125 -8.73 -1.68 -12.35
C LEU A 125 -7.67 -2.78 -12.32
N ASP A 126 -7.97 -3.93 -11.73
CA ASP A 126 -7.02 -5.02 -11.61
C ASP A 126 -6.65 -5.60 -12.98
N MET A 127 -7.62 -5.75 -13.90
CA MET A 127 -7.34 -6.16 -15.29
C MET A 127 -6.50 -5.12 -16.04
N ALA A 128 -6.76 -3.82 -15.83
CA ALA A 128 -5.96 -2.76 -16.43
C ALA A 128 -4.51 -2.80 -15.90
N VAL A 129 -4.32 -2.94 -14.60
CA VAL A 129 -2.99 -2.96 -13.95
C VAL A 129 -2.16 -4.13 -14.46
N ILE A 130 -2.72 -5.35 -14.45
CA ILE A 130 -1.96 -6.55 -14.82
C ILE A 130 -1.61 -6.57 -16.31
N LEU A 131 -2.55 -6.21 -17.17
CA LEU A 131 -2.29 -6.13 -18.63
C LEU A 131 -1.28 -5.04 -18.96
N HIS A 132 -1.40 -3.86 -18.34
CA HIS A 132 -0.43 -2.78 -18.55
C HIS A 132 0.98 -3.19 -18.10
N ALA A 133 1.12 -3.81 -16.93
CA ALA A 133 2.41 -4.26 -16.42
C ALA A 133 3.07 -5.30 -17.36
N HIS A 134 2.32 -6.32 -17.79
CA HIS A 134 2.83 -7.33 -18.71
C HIS A 134 3.07 -6.78 -20.13
N GLY A 135 2.24 -5.84 -20.59
CA GLY A 135 2.46 -5.13 -21.86
C GLY A 135 3.79 -4.37 -21.85
N MET A 136 4.09 -3.64 -20.76
CA MET A 136 5.37 -2.95 -20.60
C MET A 136 6.56 -3.91 -20.54
N MET A 137 6.45 -5.01 -19.81
CA MET A 137 7.54 -6.01 -19.69
C MET A 137 7.86 -6.70 -21.02
N ARG A 138 6.92 -6.77 -21.96
CA ARG A 138 7.04 -7.43 -23.25
C ARG A 138 7.18 -6.47 -24.42
N ASP A 139 7.29 -5.17 -24.16
CA ASP A 139 7.32 -4.10 -25.17
C ASP A 139 6.11 -4.16 -26.14
N ILE A 140 4.92 -4.52 -25.63
CA ILE A 140 3.68 -4.56 -26.39
C ILE A 140 2.97 -3.21 -26.24
N PHE A 141 3.01 -2.43 -27.31
CA PHE A 141 2.35 -1.11 -27.40
C PHE A 141 1.34 -1.12 -28.56
N ASP A 142 0.21 -1.80 -28.35
CA ASP A 142 -0.88 -1.83 -29.31
C ASP A 142 -1.92 -0.75 -28.98
N LYS A 143 -2.34 0.03 -30.00
CA LYS A 143 -3.24 1.19 -29.81
C LYS A 143 -4.64 0.79 -29.34
N ASP A 144 -5.13 -0.40 -29.72
CA ASP A 144 -6.47 -0.84 -29.33
C ASP A 144 -6.45 -1.40 -27.90
N HIS A 145 -5.39 -2.10 -27.52
CA HIS A 145 -5.15 -2.50 -26.14
C HIS A 145 -5.01 -1.27 -25.23
N ASP A 146 -4.17 -0.32 -25.61
CA ASP A 146 -3.95 0.92 -24.89
C ASP A 146 -5.24 1.71 -24.67
N ARG A 147 -6.07 1.84 -25.71
CA ARG A 147 -7.37 2.52 -25.60
C ARG A 147 -8.30 1.84 -24.61
N CYS A 148 -8.32 0.52 -24.60
CA CYS A 148 -9.16 -0.25 -23.69
C CYS A 148 -8.68 -0.13 -22.23
N ILE A 149 -7.38 -0.33 -21.99
CA ILE A 149 -6.73 -0.20 -20.68
C ILE A 149 -6.93 1.22 -20.13
N LEU A 150 -6.69 2.23 -20.95
CA LEU A 150 -6.90 3.63 -20.59
C LEU A 150 -8.34 3.91 -20.16
N LYS A 151 -9.32 3.39 -20.91
CA LYS A 151 -10.75 3.53 -20.55
C LYS A 151 -11.08 2.89 -19.20
N TRP A 152 -10.50 1.74 -18.88
CA TRP A 152 -10.71 1.08 -17.59
C TRP A 152 -10.10 1.88 -16.44
N TYR A 153 -8.89 2.39 -16.61
CA TYR A 153 -8.30 3.29 -15.62
C TYR A 153 -9.14 4.55 -15.39
N GLN A 154 -9.59 5.18 -16.49
CA GLN A 154 -10.42 6.39 -16.41
C GLN A 154 -11.74 6.11 -15.68
N ARG A 155 -12.38 4.97 -15.94
CA ARG A 155 -13.59 4.58 -15.23
C ARG A 155 -13.33 4.38 -13.74
N ALA A 156 -12.22 3.75 -13.38
CA ALA A 156 -11.83 3.55 -11.99
C ALA A 156 -11.45 4.86 -11.25
N LEU A 157 -11.05 5.91 -11.97
CA LEU A 157 -10.87 7.26 -11.37
C LEU A 157 -12.17 7.89 -10.89
N ASP A 158 -13.31 7.52 -11.47
CA ASP A 158 -14.64 8.02 -11.08
C ASP A 158 -15.24 7.26 -9.88
N SER A 159 -14.55 6.25 -9.36
CA SER A 159 -14.99 5.42 -8.24
C SER A 159 -15.29 6.26 -7.00
N ALA A 160 -16.31 5.87 -6.24
CA ALA A 160 -16.56 6.41 -4.90
C ALA A 160 -15.49 5.98 -3.88
N ASP A 161 -14.81 4.84 -4.11
CA ASP A 161 -13.74 4.33 -3.25
C ASP A 161 -12.41 5.06 -3.52
N GLU A 162 -11.87 5.71 -2.48
CA GLU A 162 -10.59 6.44 -2.55
C GLU A 162 -9.40 5.53 -2.90
N SER A 163 -9.42 4.29 -2.44
CA SER A 163 -8.36 3.31 -2.72
C SER A 163 -8.32 2.96 -4.21
N ILE A 164 -9.50 2.73 -4.82
CA ILE A 164 -9.63 2.45 -6.25
C ILE A 164 -9.16 3.67 -7.05
N ARG A 165 -9.63 4.89 -6.71
CA ARG A 165 -9.19 6.12 -7.39
C ARG A 165 -7.68 6.32 -7.33
N THR A 166 -7.07 6.14 -6.16
CA THR A 166 -5.64 6.34 -5.98
C THR A 166 -4.83 5.30 -6.77
N ARG A 167 -5.25 4.04 -6.77
CA ARG A 167 -4.62 2.97 -7.57
C ARG A 167 -4.78 3.22 -9.08
N ALA A 168 -5.93 3.70 -9.51
CA ALA A 168 -6.16 4.06 -10.91
C ALA A 168 -5.27 5.23 -11.35
N ALA A 169 -5.14 6.26 -10.51
CA ALA A 169 -4.25 7.38 -10.76
C ALA A 169 -2.77 6.94 -10.82
N ASP A 170 -2.38 5.99 -9.98
CA ASP A 170 -1.04 5.39 -10.00
C ASP A 170 -0.77 4.65 -11.32
N GLY A 171 -1.70 3.82 -11.76
CA GLY A 171 -1.62 3.11 -13.03
C GLY A 171 -1.57 4.06 -14.23
N LEU A 172 -2.41 5.10 -14.23
CA LEU A 172 -2.42 6.14 -15.29
C LEU A 172 -1.12 6.96 -15.31
N PHE A 173 -0.59 7.30 -14.14
CA PHE A 173 0.72 7.95 -14.07
C PHE A 173 1.79 7.10 -14.78
N GLY A 174 1.87 5.82 -14.48
CA GLY A 174 2.79 4.89 -15.15
C GLY A 174 2.53 4.78 -16.65
N PHE A 175 1.26 4.70 -17.03
CA PHE A 175 0.82 4.59 -18.42
C PHE A 175 1.28 5.80 -19.27
N TYR A 176 1.04 7.01 -18.78
CA TYR A 176 1.43 8.24 -19.48
C TYR A 176 2.94 8.49 -19.43
N ARG A 177 3.60 8.19 -18.29
CA ARG A 177 5.05 8.36 -18.13
C ARG A 177 5.86 7.56 -19.17
N VAL A 178 5.51 6.28 -19.38
CA VAL A 178 6.20 5.42 -20.33
C VAL A 178 6.01 5.89 -21.78
N ARG A 179 4.91 6.60 -22.06
CA ARG A 179 4.61 7.18 -23.37
C ARG A 179 5.11 8.62 -23.54
N GLU A 180 5.90 9.09 -22.55
CA GLU A 180 6.45 10.45 -22.51
C GLU A 180 5.39 11.56 -22.52
N GLU A 181 4.14 11.23 -22.15
CA GLU A 181 3.02 12.16 -21.98
C GLU A 181 3.05 12.77 -20.58
N TYR A 182 4.14 13.50 -20.26
CA TYR A 182 4.47 13.94 -18.91
C TYR A 182 3.44 14.88 -18.29
N GLU A 183 2.82 15.76 -19.10
CA GLU A 183 1.77 16.66 -18.62
C GLU A 183 0.56 15.87 -18.09
N LYS A 184 0.12 14.83 -18.81
CA LYS A 184 -0.96 13.96 -18.36
C LYS A 184 -0.57 13.12 -17.16
N ALA A 185 0.68 12.67 -17.07
CA ALA A 185 1.20 11.99 -15.91
C ALA A 185 1.17 12.91 -14.68
N GLU A 186 1.56 14.18 -14.83
CA GLU A 186 1.52 15.18 -13.75
C GLU A 186 0.07 15.44 -13.29
N GLU A 187 -0.90 15.52 -14.21
CA GLU A 187 -2.33 15.68 -13.88
C GLU A 187 -2.85 14.55 -12.99
N CYS A 188 -2.39 13.31 -13.19
CA CYS A 188 -2.80 12.18 -12.34
C CYS A 188 -2.44 12.38 -10.86
N LEU A 189 -1.43 13.21 -10.55
CA LEU A 189 -1.00 13.46 -9.18
C LEU A 189 -2.01 14.29 -8.37
N ALA A 190 -3.00 14.90 -9.02
CA ALA A 190 -4.09 15.59 -8.33
C ALA A 190 -4.99 14.64 -7.52
N PHE A 191 -5.02 13.36 -7.88
CA PHE A 191 -5.79 12.32 -7.18
C PHE A 191 -5.10 11.76 -5.94
N PHE A 192 -3.83 12.09 -5.72
CA PHE A 192 -3.11 11.71 -4.51
C PHE A 192 -3.27 12.78 -3.43
N SER A 193 -3.42 12.35 -2.19
CA SER A 193 -3.36 13.28 -1.05
C SER A 193 -2.05 14.08 -1.08
N LYS A 194 -2.11 15.35 -0.70
CA LYS A 194 -0.91 16.21 -0.61
C LYS A 194 0.13 15.70 0.40
N GLN A 195 -0.32 14.94 1.41
CA GLN A 195 0.53 14.33 2.43
C GLN A 195 1.12 12.98 1.98
N ASN A 196 0.66 12.42 0.86
CA ASN A 196 1.18 11.14 0.37
C ASN A 196 2.61 11.30 -0.16
N PRO A 197 3.63 10.63 0.40
CA PRO A 197 5.02 10.71 -0.07
C PRO A 197 5.19 10.29 -1.54
N GLU A 198 4.36 9.34 -2.00
CA GLU A 198 4.38 8.87 -3.40
C GLU A 198 4.03 9.99 -4.38
N ARG A 199 3.11 10.89 -4.01
CA ARG A 199 2.81 12.07 -4.84
C ARG A 199 4.06 12.91 -5.08
N LYS A 200 4.82 13.18 -4.03
CA LYS A 200 6.04 13.97 -4.12
C LYS A 200 7.14 13.24 -4.88
N ARG A 201 7.31 11.93 -4.67
CA ARG A 201 8.28 11.11 -5.40
C ARG A 201 8.00 11.11 -6.89
N LYS A 202 6.74 10.91 -7.28
CA LYS A 202 6.30 10.95 -8.69
C LYS A 202 6.49 12.34 -9.31
N MET A 203 6.21 13.40 -8.56
CA MET A 203 6.46 14.77 -9.01
C MET A 203 7.95 15.02 -9.26
N ALA A 204 8.83 14.55 -8.36
CA ALA A 204 10.28 14.63 -8.54
C ALA A 204 10.75 13.89 -9.80
N GLU A 205 10.16 12.73 -10.08
CA GLU A 205 10.42 11.96 -11.30
C GLU A 205 10.02 12.75 -12.56
N ILE A 206 8.82 13.36 -12.59
CA ILE A 206 8.39 14.21 -13.70
C ILE A 206 9.32 15.42 -13.88
N TYR A 207 9.71 16.09 -12.80
CA TYR A 207 10.67 17.19 -12.86
C TYR A 207 11.99 16.76 -13.50
N SER A 208 12.50 15.57 -13.13
CA SER A 208 13.71 15.01 -13.72
C SER A 208 13.56 14.73 -15.22
N LEU A 209 12.45 14.08 -15.63
CA LEU A 209 12.18 13.72 -17.03
C LEU A 209 11.90 14.93 -17.93
N THR A 210 11.38 16.02 -17.37
CA THR A 210 11.08 17.26 -18.11
C THR A 210 12.20 18.30 -18.04
N GLY A 211 13.38 17.95 -17.49
CA GLY A 211 14.53 18.85 -17.40
C GLY A 211 14.43 19.93 -16.32
N ARG A 212 13.42 19.91 -15.46
CA ARG A 212 13.25 20.79 -14.30
C ARG A 212 14.16 20.34 -13.15
N ARG A 213 15.49 20.40 -13.38
CA ARG A 213 16.50 19.78 -12.52
C ARG A 213 16.54 20.34 -11.10
N ALA A 214 16.41 21.64 -10.93
CA ALA A 214 16.43 22.28 -9.60
C ALA A 214 15.24 21.83 -8.74
N GLU A 215 14.06 21.76 -9.34
CA GLU A 215 12.86 21.26 -8.69
C GLU A 215 12.95 19.77 -8.37
N ALA A 216 13.55 18.98 -9.27
CA ALA A 216 13.79 17.56 -9.04
C ALA A 216 14.72 17.33 -7.85
N TYR A 217 15.88 17.99 -7.81
CA TYR A 217 16.83 17.92 -6.69
C TYR A 217 16.12 18.28 -5.39
N LYS A 218 15.49 19.46 -5.33
CA LYS A 218 14.77 19.90 -4.13
C LYS A 218 13.76 18.88 -3.65
N ALA A 219 12.96 18.32 -4.56
CA ALA A 219 11.95 17.34 -4.19
C ALA A 219 12.54 16.03 -3.66
N TYR A 220 13.64 15.53 -4.25
CA TYR A 220 14.34 14.34 -3.75
C TYR A 220 15.02 14.59 -2.42
N GLU A 221 15.68 15.73 -2.23
CA GLU A 221 16.32 16.12 -0.98
C GLU A 221 15.32 16.22 0.17
N GLU A 222 14.15 16.84 -0.07
CA GLU A 222 13.05 16.90 0.90
C GLU A 222 12.48 15.51 1.24
N LEU A 223 12.43 14.59 0.27
CA LEU A 223 12.05 13.19 0.50
C LEU A 223 13.08 12.45 1.33
N LEU A 224 14.37 12.63 1.05
CA LEU A 224 15.47 12.07 1.84
C LEU A 224 15.38 12.54 3.29
N TYR A 225 15.26 13.83 3.52
CA TYR A 225 15.13 14.40 4.86
C TYR A 225 13.92 13.83 5.61
N SER A 226 12.75 13.77 4.95
CA SER A 226 11.54 13.18 5.53
C SER A 226 11.72 11.69 5.84
N SER A 227 12.43 10.95 4.98
CA SER A 227 12.72 9.52 5.16
C SER A 227 13.61 9.28 6.36
N TYR A 228 14.64 10.14 6.57
CA TYR A 228 15.44 10.12 7.77
C TYR A 228 14.58 10.28 9.03
N GLN A 229 13.72 11.29 9.06
CA GLN A 229 12.87 11.57 10.23
C GLN A 229 11.93 10.41 10.55
N MET A 230 11.28 9.84 9.52
CA MET A 230 10.40 8.68 9.71
C MET A 230 11.19 7.46 10.19
N ALA A 231 12.31 7.13 9.57
CA ALA A 231 13.13 5.98 9.95
C ALA A 231 13.65 6.11 11.38
N ASN A 232 14.16 7.31 11.75
CA ASN A 232 14.61 7.60 13.11
C ASN A 232 13.48 7.42 14.13
N GLY A 233 12.25 7.86 13.81
CA GLY A 233 11.07 7.63 14.63
C GLY A 233 10.75 6.14 14.82
N TYR A 234 10.86 5.33 13.77
CA TYR A 234 10.65 3.87 13.86
C TYR A 234 11.72 3.18 14.72
N PHE A 235 12.98 3.55 14.55
CA PHE A 235 14.06 3.04 15.40
C PHE A 235 13.87 3.45 16.86
N SER A 236 13.46 4.69 17.14
CA SER A 236 13.13 5.13 18.49
C SER A 236 12.00 4.31 19.12
N GLY A 237 10.98 3.94 18.33
CA GLY A 237 9.92 3.03 18.79
C GLY A 237 10.46 1.64 19.10
N LEU A 238 11.30 1.06 18.23
CA LEU A 238 11.93 -0.24 18.48
C LEU A 238 12.87 -0.23 19.69
N TYR A 239 13.60 0.86 19.88
CA TYR A 239 14.46 1.06 21.07
C TYR A 239 13.64 1.01 22.35
N LYS A 240 12.53 1.77 22.43
CA LYS A 240 11.66 1.79 23.60
C LYS A 240 11.11 0.40 23.94
N LEU A 241 10.64 -0.33 22.95
CA LEU A 241 10.16 -1.71 23.13
C LEU A 241 11.28 -2.62 23.64
N ALA A 242 12.49 -2.54 23.08
CA ALA A 242 13.62 -3.35 23.53
C ALA A 242 13.99 -3.06 25.00
N VAL A 243 13.92 -1.79 25.41
CA VAL A 243 14.14 -1.39 26.82
C VAL A 243 13.04 -1.94 27.74
N GLU A 244 11.78 -1.83 27.34
CA GLU A 244 10.63 -2.36 28.10
C GLU A 244 10.70 -3.89 28.26
N ASP A 245 11.15 -4.60 27.23
CA ASP A 245 11.36 -6.05 27.22
C ASP A 245 12.63 -6.48 28.01
N GLY A 246 13.48 -5.54 28.41
CA GLY A 246 14.77 -5.81 29.04
C GLY A 246 15.84 -6.39 28.09
N ASP A 247 15.62 -6.30 26.78
CA ASP A 247 16.54 -6.79 25.74
C ASP A 247 17.62 -5.75 25.45
N ARG A 248 18.66 -5.75 26.31
CA ARG A 248 19.79 -4.82 26.20
C ARG A 248 20.53 -4.98 24.86
N GLN A 249 20.70 -6.22 24.37
CA GLN A 249 21.43 -6.47 23.13
C GLN A 249 20.73 -5.80 21.94
N LYS A 250 19.41 -5.93 21.90
CA LYS A 250 18.57 -5.29 20.87
C LYS A 250 18.60 -3.77 21.00
N ALA A 251 18.52 -3.23 22.24
CA ALA A 251 18.62 -1.79 22.49
C ALA A 251 19.92 -1.19 21.93
N HIS A 252 21.07 -1.80 22.23
CA HIS A 252 22.38 -1.40 21.67
C HIS A 252 22.40 -1.48 20.15
N MET A 253 21.96 -2.60 19.57
CA MET A 253 21.89 -2.79 18.12
C MET A 253 21.05 -1.70 17.45
N VAL A 254 19.90 -1.33 18.02
CA VAL A 254 19.03 -0.28 17.48
C VAL A 254 19.71 1.08 17.55
N VAL A 255 20.37 1.43 18.66
CA VAL A 255 21.11 2.67 18.82
C VAL A 255 22.26 2.78 17.80
N ASP A 256 22.98 1.69 17.58
CA ASP A 256 24.05 1.68 16.56
C ASP A 256 23.48 1.91 15.14
N LYS A 257 22.30 1.36 14.85
CA LYS A 257 21.61 1.63 13.57
C LYS A 257 21.16 3.09 13.46
N MET A 258 20.68 3.71 14.55
CA MET A 258 20.31 5.12 14.57
C MET A 258 21.52 6.04 14.31
N LYS A 259 22.66 5.75 14.94
CA LYS A 259 23.92 6.46 14.67
C LYS A 259 24.34 6.33 13.21
N GLY A 260 24.34 5.09 12.68
CA GLY A 260 24.65 4.84 11.28
C GLY A 260 23.68 5.55 10.33
N LEU A 261 22.38 5.59 10.66
CA LEU A 261 21.37 6.32 9.89
C LEU A 261 21.70 7.82 9.84
N ALA A 262 22.04 8.43 10.98
CA ALA A 262 22.42 9.84 11.02
C ALA A 262 23.65 10.12 10.14
N GLY A 263 24.65 9.24 10.14
CA GLY A 263 25.83 9.34 9.29
C GLY A 263 25.51 9.23 7.80
N VAL A 264 24.70 8.24 7.40
CA VAL A 264 24.31 8.04 5.97
C VAL A 264 23.55 9.25 5.42
N PHE A 265 22.79 9.96 6.25
CA PHE A 265 22.01 11.14 5.88
C PHE A 265 22.73 12.47 6.19
N ASP A 266 24.02 12.44 6.50
CA ASP A 266 24.84 13.63 6.83
C ASP A 266 24.24 14.52 7.92
N MET A 267 23.54 13.94 8.89
CA MET A 267 22.82 14.72 9.91
C MET A 267 23.74 15.38 10.94
N GLY A 268 25.02 15.04 10.94
CA GLY A 268 26.04 15.64 11.78
C GLY A 268 26.09 15.12 13.22
N ALA A 269 27.12 15.56 13.94
CA ALA A 269 27.49 15.03 15.25
C ALA A 269 26.38 15.11 16.31
N TYR A 270 25.56 16.15 16.26
CA TYR A 270 24.42 16.28 17.17
C TYR A 270 23.46 15.08 17.09
N HIS A 271 23.04 14.73 15.89
CA HIS A 271 22.08 13.63 15.68
C HIS A 271 22.70 12.26 15.94
N GLU A 272 23.97 12.08 15.59
CA GLU A 272 24.71 10.84 15.87
C GLU A 272 24.85 10.63 17.38
N ALA A 273 25.24 11.67 18.12
CA ALA A 273 25.45 11.59 19.55
C ALA A 273 24.13 11.43 20.34
N SER A 274 23.08 12.17 19.95
CA SER A 274 21.79 12.12 20.61
C SER A 274 21.14 10.73 20.55
N ALA A 275 21.40 9.96 19.49
CA ALA A 275 20.86 8.60 19.35
C ALA A 275 21.28 7.63 20.49
N GLY A 276 22.45 7.87 21.11
CA GLY A 276 22.96 7.02 22.18
C GLY A 276 22.72 7.53 23.60
N LEU A 277 22.21 8.75 23.77
CA LEU A 277 22.16 9.41 25.06
C LEU A 277 21.23 8.67 26.05
N ASP A 278 20.03 8.31 25.61
CA ASP A 278 19.04 7.62 26.46
C ASP A 278 19.56 6.25 26.93
N LEU A 279 20.27 5.52 26.08
CA LEU A 279 20.86 4.23 26.41
C LEU A 279 21.98 4.40 27.46
N ALA A 280 22.88 5.37 27.26
CA ALA A 280 23.95 5.68 28.18
C ALA A 280 23.40 6.10 29.56
N VAL A 281 22.32 6.86 29.61
CA VAL A 281 21.62 7.23 30.85
C VAL A 281 21.03 6.00 31.52
N MET A 282 20.34 5.15 30.80
CA MET A 282 19.74 3.92 31.33
C MET A 282 20.81 3.00 31.97
N GLU A 283 21.99 2.93 31.34
CA GLU A 283 23.11 2.11 31.82
C GLU A 283 23.96 2.79 32.86
N LYS A 284 23.65 4.05 33.20
CA LYS A 284 24.42 4.89 34.11
C LYS A 284 25.89 5.00 33.74
N ASP A 285 26.18 4.99 32.46
CA ASP A 285 27.53 5.17 31.93
C ASP A 285 27.86 6.66 31.82
N SER A 286 28.51 7.20 32.89
CA SER A 286 28.89 8.62 32.91
C SER A 286 29.77 9.03 31.77
N GLY A 287 30.69 8.17 31.37
CA GLY A 287 31.61 8.44 30.26
C GLY A 287 30.91 8.62 28.93
N MET A 288 29.95 7.74 28.63
CA MET A 288 29.15 7.81 27.40
C MET A 288 28.16 8.98 27.42
N VAL A 289 27.52 9.24 28.56
CA VAL A 289 26.59 10.40 28.70
C VAL A 289 27.33 11.69 28.46
N VAL A 290 28.49 11.89 29.13
CA VAL A 290 29.26 13.13 28.98
C VAL A 290 29.78 13.29 27.56
N ALA A 291 30.31 12.22 26.96
CA ALA A 291 30.76 12.25 25.57
C ALA A 291 29.62 12.59 24.58
N ALA A 292 28.41 12.06 24.80
CA ALA A 292 27.25 12.40 24.00
C ALA A 292 26.89 13.89 24.14
N LEU A 293 26.83 14.42 25.37
CA LEU A 293 26.54 15.83 25.62
C LEU A 293 27.59 16.77 25.03
N GLU A 294 28.89 16.41 25.15
CA GLU A 294 29.99 17.17 24.52
C GLU A 294 29.85 17.20 23.00
N ASN A 295 29.55 16.06 22.35
CA ASN A 295 29.34 15.99 20.90
C ASN A 295 28.08 16.72 20.44
N MET A 296 27.00 16.69 21.23
CA MET A 296 25.79 17.41 20.92
C MET A 296 25.94 18.94 21.02
N PHE A 297 26.63 19.42 22.07
CA PHE A 297 26.63 20.83 22.41
C PHE A 297 28.04 21.49 22.49
N GLY A 298 29.08 20.74 22.15
CA GLY A 298 30.45 21.26 22.18
C GLY A 298 30.67 22.41 21.19
N ARG A 299 29.97 22.38 20.07
CA ARG A 299 29.97 23.42 19.04
C ARG A 299 28.53 23.72 18.61
N VAL A 300 27.91 24.68 19.27
CA VAL A 300 26.51 25.08 19.06
C VAL A 300 26.30 25.57 17.61
N ASP A 301 27.28 26.24 17.03
CA ASP A 301 27.30 26.70 15.64
C ASP A 301 27.29 25.56 14.60
N GLU A 302 27.64 24.35 15.02
CA GLU A 302 27.66 23.16 14.13
C GLU A 302 26.46 22.23 14.29
N ILE A 303 25.55 22.49 15.22
CA ILE A 303 24.36 21.64 15.42
C ILE A 303 23.54 21.51 14.12
N GLU A 304 23.47 22.57 13.35
CA GLU A 304 22.74 22.59 12.08
C GLU A 304 23.68 22.41 10.86
N SER A 305 24.91 21.86 11.05
CA SER A 305 25.89 21.67 9.99
C SER A 305 25.36 20.82 8.82
N TRP A 306 24.44 19.89 9.09
CA TRP A 306 23.77 19.07 8.09
C TRP A 306 23.07 19.90 7.00
N ARG A 307 22.62 21.13 7.29
CA ARG A 307 22.00 22.05 6.32
C ARG A 307 22.98 22.51 5.22
N ARG A 308 24.28 22.33 5.45
CA ARG A 308 25.36 22.65 4.51
C ARG A 308 25.84 21.42 3.75
N SER A 309 25.27 20.24 4.02
CA SER A 309 25.58 19.04 3.26
C SER A 309 25.11 19.18 1.83
N SER A 310 25.88 18.63 0.89
CA SER A 310 25.51 18.53 -0.52
C SER A 310 24.24 17.67 -0.77
N LEU A 311 23.83 16.87 0.23
CA LEU A 311 22.57 16.13 0.17
C LEU A 311 21.31 17.03 0.30
N TYR A 312 21.49 18.31 0.68
CA TYR A 312 20.38 19.23 0.95
C TYR A 312 20.60 20.62 0.36
N GLU A 313 21.43 20.70 -0.68
CA GLU A 313 21.89 21.95 -1.29
C GLU A 313 20.76 22.82 -1.87
N HIS A 314 19.68 22.16 -2.38
CA HIS A 314 18.54 22.84 -3.00
C HIS A 314 17.40 23.08 -2.01
N MET A 315 17.52 22.61 -0.77
CA MET A 315 16.52 22.85 0.26
C MET A 315 16.69 24.23 0.87
N THR A 316 15.58 24.81 1.26
CA THR A 316 15.57 26.05 2.06
C THR A 316 15.08 25.74 3.46
N PHE A 317 15.85 26.12 4.46
CA PHE A 317 15.53 25.89 5.87
C PHE A 317 15.21 27.23 6.56
N ARG A 318 14.28 27.19 7.51
CA ARG A 318 14.08 28.29 8.44
C ARG A 318 15.28 28.30 9.40
N GLU A 319 15.99 29.42 9.49
CA GLU A 319 17.08 29.58 10.44
C GLU A 319 16.54 29.48 11.87
N VAL A 320 17.22 28.67 12.67
CA VAL A 320 17.04 28.63 14.11
C VAL A 320 18.27 29.33 14.70
N GLY A 321 18.05 30.48 15.32
CA GLY A 321 19.18 31.30 15.80
C GLY A 321 20.00 30.61 16.91
N GLU A 322 21.30 30.89 16.99
CA GLU A 322 22.22 30.37 18.00
C GLU A 322 21.66 30.47 19.43
N LYS A 323 20.98 31.58 19.73
CA LYS A 323 20.34 31.79 21.04
C LYS A 323 19.37 30.65 21.44
N PHE A 324 18.66 30.06 20.49
CA PHE A 324 17.78 28.91 20.77
C PHE A 324 18.61 27.68 21.20
N TRP A 325 19.68 27.41 20.48
CA TRP A 325 20.55 26.26 20.77
C TRP A 325 21.30 26.42 22.08
N GLU A 326 21.78 27.64 22.41
CA GLU A 326 22.37 27.94 23.71
C GLU A 326 21.36 27.76 24.85
N GLN A 327 20.11 28.19 24.67
CA GLN A 327 19.06 27.96 25.66
C GLN A 327 18.72 26.47 25.83
N LEU A 328 18.69 25.71 24.72
CA LEU A 328 18.47 24.27 24.75
C LEU A 328 19.61 23.57 25.49
N LYS A 329 20.85 23.89 25.17
CA LYS A 329 22.05 23.38 25.86
C LYS A 329 21.95 23.64 27.36
N GLN A 330 21.63 24.86 27.75
CA GLN A 330 21.51 25.24 29.15
C GLN A 330 20.45 24.41 29.88
N LYS A 331 19.27 24.24 29.27
CA LYS A 331 18.19 23.41 29.84
C LYS A 331 18.59 21.96 29.98
N VAL A 332 19.26 21.38 28.98
CA VAL A 332 19.73 19.99 29.05
C VAL A 332 20.78 19.82 30.17
N ILE A 333 21.74 20.75 30.28
CA ILE A 333 22.74 20.71 31.34
C ILE A 333 22.09 20.86 32.75
N GLU A 334 21.10 21.72 32.89
CA GLU A 334 20.33 21.89 34.14
C GLU A 334 19.59 20.59 34.51
N GLU A 335 18.92 19.93 33.53
CA GLU A 335 18.26 18.64 33.76
C GLU A 335 19.23 17.56 34.23
N PHE A 336 20.38 17.43 33.57
CA PHE A 336 21.42 16.47 33.99
C PHE A 336 22.15 16.89 35.27
N GLY A 337 21.95 18.10 35.73
CA GLY A 337 22.44 18.63 36.99
C GLY A 337 21.64 18.18 38.24
N ASP A 338 20.48 17.55 38.01
CA ASP A 338 19.66 16.97 39.06
C ASP A 338 20.39 15.82 39.76
N GLN A 339 20.83 16.05 40.98
CA GLN A 339 21.65 15.12 41.74
C GLN A 339 20.90 13.88 42.22
N GLU A 340 19.57 13.92 42.32
CA GLU A 340 18.79 12.73 42.71
C GLU A 340 18.71 11.74 41.53
N LYS A 341 18.63 12.26 40.32
CA LYS A 341 18.39 11.46 39.13
C LYS A 341 19.68 11.05 38.43
N TYR A 342 20.71 11.90 38.44
CA TYR A 342 21.95 11.73 37.71
C TYR A 342 23.22 11.79 38.59
N ASP A 343 23.15 11.24 39.79
CA ASP A 343 24.26 11.19 40.78
C ASP A 343 25.52 10.53 40.21
N PHE A 344 25.36 9.57 39.32
CA PHE A 344 26.44 8.84 38.68
C PHE A 344 27.37 9.73 37.82
N LEU A 345 26.92 10.94 37.43
CA LEU A 345 27.74 11.91 36.69
C LEU A 345 28.76 12.67 37.58
N ASN A 346 28.52 12.74 38.90
CA ASN A 346 29.32 13.58 39.78
C ASN A 346 30.81 13.20 39.90
N GLY A 347 31.14 11.95 39.49
CA GLY A 347 32.53 11.45 39.48
C GLY A 347 33.33 11.79 38.20
N ASP A 348 32.69 12.32 37.15
CA ASP A 348 33.33 12.62 35.91
C ASP A 348 33.78 14.09 35.84
N ASP A 349 35.11 14.33 35.71
CA ASP A 349 35.68 15.69 35.64
C ASP A 349 35.21 16.46 34.41
N ARG A 350 34.93 15.78 33.27
CA ARG A 350 34.39 16.40 32.06
C ARG A 350 32.99 16.91 32.29
N TRP A 351 32.15 16.15 33.06
CA TRP A 351 30.83 16.61 33.48
C TRP A 351 30.90 17.89 34.32
N ARG A 352 31.78 17.93 35.31
CA ARG A 352 31.97 19.14 36.16
C ARG A 352 32.31 20.35 35.29
N LYS A 353 33.23 20.18 34.35
CA LYS A 353 33.60 21.24 33.40
C LYS A 353 32.44 21.66 32.51
N LEU A 354 31.70 20.71 31.92
CA LEU A 354 30.54 20.97 31.04
C LEU A 354 29.41 21.70 31.80
N ALA A 355 29.16 21.31 33.07
CA ALA A 355 28.14 21.90 33.93
C ALA A 355 28.59 23.21 34.61
N GLY A 356 29.79 23.71 34.33
CA GLY A 356 30.33 24.92 34.97
C GLY A 356 30.50 24.82 36.47
N LYS A 357 30.65 23.57 36.98
CA LYS A 357 30.86 23.32 38.41
C LYS A 357 32.38 23.32 38.73
N PRO A 358 32.84 23.93 39.86
CA PRO A 358 34.23 23.96 40.19
C PRO A 358 34.84 22.60 40.52
#